data_87d916e46f21afbc8d09b405fec04555
#
_entry.id   87d916e46f21afbc8d09b405fec04555
#
_cell.length_a   1.000
_cell.length_b   1.000
_cell.length_c   1.000
_cell.angle_alpha   90.00
_cell.angle_beta   90.00
_cell.angle_gamma   90.00
#
_symmetry.space_group_name_H-M   'P 1'
#
loop_
_entity.id
_entity.type
_entity.pdbx_description
1 polymer ?
#
loop_
_entity_poly.entity_id
_entity_poly.type
_entity_poly.pdbx_seq_one_letter_code
_entity_poly.pdbx_strand_id
1 'polypeptide(L)' 'VQKGIKDKDIRDFETCCQKLKSIMDRICEYAPEANIYISEGEINLMCDAKHDSNYRVVQKSVVTSIRINCIDGGGW' A
#
# COMPACT_ATOMS: atom_id res chain seq x y z
N VAL A 1 6.32 -21.95 15.07
CA VAL A 1 5.31 -21.29 14.23
C VAL A 1 4.35 -20.54 15.12
N GLN A 2 4.23 -19.23 14.95
CA GLN A 2 3.31 -18.44 15.74
C GLN A 2 1.97 -18.29 15.01
N LYS A 3 0.89 -18.61 15.72
CA LYS A 3 -0.47 -18.42 15.22
C LYS A 3 -0.71 -19.10 13.86
N GLY A 4 -0.04 -20.23 13.63
CA GLY A 4 -0.22 -20.98 12.40
C GLY A 4 0.53 -20.45 11.19
N ILE A 5 1.38 -19.44 11.36
CA ILE A 5 2.18 -18.89 10.26
C ILE A 5 3.63 -19.33 10.42
N LYS A 6 4.22 -19.82 9.35
CA LYS A 6 5.60 -20.34 9.37
C LYS A 6 6.59 -19.21 9.58
N ASP A 7 7.67 -19.51 10.31
CA ASP A 7 8.72 -18.51 10.58
C ASP A 7 9.34 -17.94 9.30
N LYS A 8 9.53 -18.78 8.29
CA LYS A 8 10.06 -18.32 7.01
C LYS A 8 9.15 -17.26 6.39
N ASP A 9 7.86 -17.49 6.43
CA ASP A 9 6.90 -16.55 5.84
C ASP A 9 6.84 -15.24 6.64
N ILE A 10 6.97 -15.32 7.95
CA ILE A 10 7.04 -14.12 8.79
C ILE A 10 8.26 -13.28 8.40
N ARG A 11 9.43 -13.93 8.26
CA ARG A 11 10.65 -13.22 7.91
C ARG A 11 10.57 -12.63 6.49
N ASP A 12 9.99 -13.37 5.55
CA ASP A 12 9.82 -12.88 4.19
C ASP A 12 8.90 -11.67 4.15
N PHE A 13 7.82 -11.71 4.94
CA PHE A 13 6.90 -10.59 5.07
C PHE A 13 7.63 -9.35 5.61
N GLU A 14 8.38 -9.53 6.70
CA GLU A 14 9.13 -8.42 7.29
C GLU A 14 10.15 -7.83 6.31
N THR A 15 10.87 -8.69 5.59
CA THR A 15 11.83 -8.25 4.59
C THR A 15 11.15 -7.45 3.48
N CYS A 16 10.01 -7.92 3.02
CA CYS A 16 9.23 -7.24 2.00
C CYS A 16 8.76 -5.87 2.47
N CYS A 17 8.28 -5.79 3.72
CA CYS A 17 7.83 -4.52 4.29
C CYS A 17 8.98 -3.53 4.47
N GLN A 18 10.17 -4.01 4.85
CA GLN A 18 11.36 -3.15 4.96
C GLN A 18 11.73 -2.58 3.59
N LYS A 19 11.65 -3.40 2.55
CA LYS A 19 11.91 -2.94 1.19
C LYS A 19 10.87 -1.91 0.76
N LEU A 20 9.60 -2.15 1.07
CA LEU A 20 8.53 -1.22 0.75
C LEU A 20 8.76 0.13 1.45
N LYS A 21 9.15 0.09 2.71
CA LYS A 21 9.48 1.30 3.46
C LYS A 21 10.58 2.10 2.78
N SER A 22 11.66 1.43 2.36
CA SER A 22 12.77 2.08 1.67
C SER A 22 12.34 2.71 0.35
N ILE A 23 11.49 2.02 -0.39
CA ILE A 23 10.95 2.52 -1.65
C ILE A 23 10.12 3.78 -1.42
N MET A 24 9.24 3.76 -0.42
CA MET A 24 8.40 4.91 -0.12
C MET A 24 9.20 6.10 0.38
N ASP A 25 10.24 5.85 1.21
CA ASP A 25 11.13 6.92 1.65
C ASP A 25 11.80 7.60 0.46
N ARG A 26 12.23 6.82 -0.52
CA ARG A 26 12.85 7.34 -1.74
C ARG A 26 11.87 8.13 -2.60
N ILE A 27 10.67 7.59 -2.79
CA ILE A 27 9.62 8.26 -3.58
C ILE A 27 9.25 9.60 -2.94
N CYS A 28 9.07 9.63 -1.63
CA CYS A 28 8.64 10.83 -0.93
C CYS A 28 9.69 11.94 -0.93
N GLU A 29 10.94 11.64 -1.29
CA GLU A 29 11.97 12.68 -1.46
C GLU A 29 11.66 13.59 -2.65
N TYR A 30 11.08 13.03 -3.72
CA TYR A 30 10.74 13.81 -4.91
C TYR A 30 9.24 13.95 -5.13
N ALA A 31 8.43 13.16 -4.46
CA ALA A 31 6.97 13.20 -4.54
C ALA A 31 6.39 13.12 -3.13
N PRO A 32 6.46 14.21 -2.36
CA PRO A 32 6.10 14.17 -0.94
C PRO A 32 4.63 13.87 -0.67
N GLU A 33 3.76 14.00 -1.65
CA GLU A 33 2.34 13.67 -1.48
C GLU A 33 2.02 12.21 -1.83
N ALA A 34 3.01 11.46 -2.31
CA ALA A 34 2.81 10.05 -2.63
C ALA A 34 2.47 9.25 -1.38
N ASN A 35 1.61 8.26 -1.53
CA ASN A 35 1.21 7.42 -0.41
C ASN A 35 0.70 6.08 -0.90
N ILE A 36 0.49 5.17 0.04
CA ILE A 36 -0.10 3.87 -0.22
C ILE A 36 -1.52 3.88 0.29
N TYR A 37 -2.46 3.47 -0.54
CA TYR A 37 -3.87 3.35 -0.16
C TYR A 37 -4.33 1.92 -0.40
N ILE A 38 -4.88 1.30 0.62
CA ILE A 38 -5.38 -0.07 0.53
C ILE A 38 -6.89 -0.02 0.36
N SER A 39 -7.38 -0.64 -0.70
CA SER A 39 -8.79 -0.61 -1.03
C SER A 39 -9.18 -1.85 -1.84
N GLU A 40 -10.29 -2.47 -1.42
CA GLU A 40 -10.91 -3.58 -2.16
C GLU A 40 -9.95 -4.71 -2.52
N GLY A 41 -9.07 -5.06 -1.58
CA GLY A 41 -8.13 -6.14 -1.79
C GLY A 41 -6.91 -5.76 -2.61
N GLU A 42 -6.69 -4.48 -2.82
CA GLU A 42 -5.55 -3.99 -3.60
C GLU A 42 -4.70 -3.03 -2.80
N ILE A 43 -3.39 -3.09 -3.05
CA ILE A 43 -2.45 -2.08 -2.59
C ILE A 43 -2.24 -1.11 -3.74
N ASN A 44 -2.50 0.16 -3.51
CA ASN A 44 -2.44 1.20 -4.54
C ASN A 44 -1.34 2.20 -4.20
N LEU A 45 -0.45 2.45 -5.15
CA LEU A 45 0.49 3.55 -5.04
C LEU A 45 -0.18 4.80 -5.62
N MET A 46 -0.32 5.80 -4.78
CA MET A 46 -0.99 7.05 -5.14
C MET A 46 0.02 8.16 -5.32
N CYS A 47 -0.19 9.03 -6.29
CA CYS A 47 0.69 10.19 -6.49
C CYS A 47 0.31 11.37 -5.60
N ASP A 48 -0.88 11.37 -5.03
CA ASP A 48 -1.30 12.38 -4.07
C ASP A 48 -2.40 11.82 -3.16
N ALA A 49 -2.81 12.60 -2.16
CA ALA A 49 -3.82 12.17 -1.19
C ALA A 49 -5.15 12.91 -1.40
N LYS A 50 -5.44 13.34 -2.60
CA LYS A 50 -6.66 14.10 -2.88
C LYS A 50 -7.90 13.22 -2.82
N HIS A 51 -9.00 13.84 -2.42
CA HIS A 51 -10.32 13.23 -2.44
C HIS A 51 -11.26 14.11 -3.26
N ASP A 52 -12.28 13.48 -3.86
CA ASP A 52 -13.29 14.22 -4.59
C ASP A 52 -14.28 14.89 -3.62
N SER A 53 -15.31 15.56 -4.17
CA SER A 53 -16.32 16.25 -3.37
C SER A 53 -17.14 15.32 -2.47
N ASN A 54 -17.09 14.02 -2.69
CA ASN A 54 -17.75 13.00 -1.88
C ASN A 54 -16.81 12.32 -0.90
N TYR A 55 -15.62 12.90 -0.69
CA TYR A 55 -14.58 12.35 0.20
C TYR A 55 -14.05 10.99 -0.24
N ARG A 56 -14.18 10.68 -1.53
CA ARG A 56 -13.60 9.47 -2.11
C ARG A 56 -12.21 9.75 -2.66
N VAL A 57 -11.35 8.76 -2.58
CA VAL A 57 -10.03 8.86 -3.19
C VAL A 57 -10.18 9.05 -4.70
N VAL A 58 -9.44 10.02 -5.24
CA VAL A 58 -9.48 10.32 -6.67
C VAL A 58 -8.74 9.21 -7.43
N GLN A 59 -9.46 8.43 -8.23
CA GLN A 59 -8.87 7.27 -8.89
C GLN A 59 -7.79 7.62 -9.92
N LYS A 60 -7.86 8.79 -10.53
CA LYS A 60 -6.80 9.24 -11.44
C LYS A 60 -5.47 9.50 -10.74
N SER A 61 -5.47 9.54 -9.40
CA SER A 61 -4.25 9.66 -8.62
C SER A 61 -3.55 8.32 -8.43
N VAL A 62 -4.15 7.21 -8.85
CA VAL A 62 -3.56 5.89 -8.75
C VAL A 62 -2.47 5.74 -9.82
N VAL A 63 -1.25 5.47 -9.38
CA VAL A 63 -0.13 5.22 -10.27
C VAL A 63 -0.10 3.76 -10.70
N THR A 64 -0.26 2.86 -9.74
CA THR A 64 -0.29 1.42 -10.01
C THR A 64 -0.99 0.71 -8.84
N SER A 65 -1.52 -0.48 -9.12
CA SER A 65 -2.26 -1.26 -8.13
C SER A 65 -1.86 -2.72 -8.26
N ILE A 66 -1.79 -3.41 -7.12
CA ILE A 66 -1.52 -4.83 -7.08
C ILE A 66 -2.56 -5.49 -6.19
N ARG A 67 -3.24 -6.49 -6.73
CA ARG A 67 -4.22 -7.26 -5.96
C ARG A 67 -3.52 -8.29 -5.10
N ILE A 68 -3.91 -8.36 -3.85
CA ILE A 68 -3.35 -9.31 -2.89
C ILE A 68 -4.50 -10.05 -2.23
N ASN A 69 -4.42 -11.40 -2.21
CA ASN A 69 -5.41 -12.21 -1.50
C ASN A 69 -5.29 -11.98 0.00
N CYS A 70 -6.39 -12.11 0.70
CA CYS A 70 -6.42 -12.03 2.17
C CYS A 70 -6.00 -10.66 2.72
N ILE A 71 -6.21 -9.60 1.95
CA ILE A 71 -5.94 -8.25 2.44
C ILE A 71 -7.26 -7.59 2.84
N ASP A 72 -7.26 -7.00 4.02
CA ASP A 72 -8.39 -6.22 4.51
C ASP A 72 -8.02 -4.74 4.45
N GLY A 73 -8.97 -3.94 4.02
CA GLY A 73 -8.73 -2.50 3.92
C GLY A 73 -10.02 -1.77 3.60
N GLY A 74 -9.94 -0.46 3.53
CA GLY A 74 -11.09 0.37 3.22
C GLY A 74 -11.50 0.29 1.75
N GLY A 75 -12.66 0.84 1.45
CA GLY A 75 -13.11 1.02 0.07
C GLY A 75 -12.64 2.35 -0.50
N TRP A 76 -12.99 2.57 -1.74
CA TRP A 76 -12.70 3.85 -2.40
C TRP A 76 -13.57 5.01 -1.83
#